data_718d0583efaf82c138d56909e0575384
#
_entry.id   718d0583efaf82c138d56909e0575384
#
_cell.length_a   1.000
_cell.length_b   1.000
_cell.length_c   1.000
_cell.angle_alpha   90.00
_cell.angle_beta   90.00
_cell.angle_gamma   90.00
#
_symmetry.space_group_name_H-M   'P 1'
#
loop_
_entity.id
_entity.type
_entity.pdbx_description
1 polymer ?
#
loop_
_entity_poly.entity_id
_entity_poly.type
_entity_poly.pdbx_seq_one_letter_code
_entity_poly.pdbx_strand_id
1 'polypeptide(L)'
;MITAEEEKYILDRAYIPEHIVGLMTRVSGGEPFLFQNCFFCRKEEWIILVGYPLESDFTFKDLEAVIDETKKRFRPKYLSLIAPELPSSLSASCEEKESDRYYTLDIPVGSIKSRIGRLIRKARENATVERSTEMGEAHKGLTEEFIERANPPLRVRNLFLKMPDYVGHSEGSVVLNAWDKEMNLTAFYVVDLAAKDFSAYVIGCHSKRNHVQGASDLLCLEMIEMSVEYGKKYVHLGLGVNEGIRRFKEKWGGVPTRRYEMCELVLKRPSILDAFKFAR
;
A
#
# COMPACT_ATOMS: atom_id res chain seq x y z
N MET A 1 -9.52 -6.09 -19.03
CA MET A 1 -8.24 -5.33 -18.95
C MET A 1 -8.56 -3.88 -19.22
N ILE A 2 -8.02 -2.95 -18.46
CA ILE A 2 -8.20 -1.50 -18.66
C ILE A 2 -7.35 -0.99 -19.82
N THR A 3 -7.77 0.12 -20.44
CA THR A 3 -7.00 0.88 -21.42
C THR A 3 -6.06 1.86 -20.72
N ALA A 4 -5.09 2.44 -21.46
CA ALA A 4 -4.23 3.50 -20.93
C ALA A 4 -5.03 4.76 -20.48
N GLU A 5 -6.14 5.05 -21.17
CA GLU A 5 -7.04 6.15 -20.82
C GLU A 5 -7.79 5.87 -19.50
N GLU A 6 -8.25 4.63 -19.29
CA GLU A 6 -8.89 4.21 -18.05
C GLU A 6 -7.89 4.19 -16.89
N GLU A 7 -6.65 3.76 -17.11
CA GLU A 7 -5.59 3.82 -16.11
C GLU A 7 -5.31 5.26 -15.70
N LYS A 8 -5.14 6.16 -16.67
CA LYS A 8 -5.00 7.59 -16.41
C LYS A 8 -6.20 8.15 -15.64
N TYR A 9 -7.42 7.77 -16.03
CA TYR A 9 -8.64 8.17 -15.34
C TYR A 9 -8.64 7.76 -13.86
N ILE A 10 -8.20 6.52 -13.56
CA ILE A 10 -8.07 6.02 -12.20
C ILE A 10 -7.02 6.82 -11.42
N LEU A 11 -5.82 7.01 -11.98
CA LEU A 11 -4.71 7.71 -11.33
C LEU A 11 -5.00 9.20 -11.10
N ASP A 12 -5.72 9.84 -12.02
CA ASP A 12 -6.15 11.25 -11.89
C ASP A 12 -7.17 11.46 -10.75
N ARG A 13 -7.89 10.39 -10.35
CA ARG A 13 -8.93 10.40 -9.30
C ARG A 13 -8.55 9.58 -8.06
N ALA A 14 -7.38 8.98 -8.09
CA ALA A 14 -6.86 8.17 -6.99
C ALA A 14 -6.77 8.99 -5.70
N TYR A 15 -7.16 8.38 -4.57
CA TYR A 15 -7.06 8.97 -3.24
C TYR A 15 -6.73 7.97 -2.12
N ILE A 16 -6.47 6.70 -2.51
CA ILE A 16 -5.93 5.63 -1.66
C ILE A 16 -4.88 4.84 -2.44
N PRO A 17 -3.92 4.17 -1.80
CA PRO A 17 -2.87 3.42 -2.48
C PRO A 17 -3.40 2.30 -3.39
N GLU A 18 -4.52 1.69 -3.03
CA GLU A 18 -5.16 0.64 -3.82
C GLU A 18 -5.73 1.12 -5.16
N HIS A 19 -5.77 2.42 -5.42
CA HIS A 19 -6.05 2.97 -6.75
C HIS A 19 -4.81 3.04 -7.65
N ILE A 20 -3.61 2.74 -7.13
CA ILE A 20 -2.41 2.69 -7.94
C ILE A 20 -2.42 1.38 -8.72
N VAL A 21 -2.81 1.46 -9.99
CA VAL A 21 -3.06 0.31 -10.87
C VAL A 21 -1.85 -0.62 -10.94
N GLY A 22 -0.66 -0.06 -11.19
CA GLY A 22 0.58 -0.81 -11.27
C GLY A 22 0.90 -1.58 -9.98
N LEU A 23 0.72 -0.93 -8.81
CA LEU A 23 0.93 -1.55 -7.49
C LEU A 23 -0.03 -2.74 -7.31
N MET A 24 -1.32 -2.51 -7.49
CA MET A 24 -2.32 -3.55 -7.26
C MET A 24 -2.18 -4.72 -8.22
N THR A 25 -1.88 -4.46 -9.48
CA THR A 25 -1.64 -5.49 -10.50
C THR A 25 -0.45 -6.38 -10.11
N ARG A 26 0.68 -5.77 -9.73
CA ARG A 26 1.89 -6.54 -9.36
C ARG A 26 1.72 -7.29 -8.05
N VAL A 27 1.15 -6.65 -7.03
CA VAL A 27 0.96 -7.28 -5.73
C VAL A 27 -0.08 -8.41 -5.79
N SER A 28 -1.20 -8.22 -6.47
CA SER A 28 -2.22 -9.26 -6.62
C SER A 28 -1.83 -10.33 -7.66
N GLY A 29 -1.05 -9.95 -8.67
CA GLY A 29 -0.80 -10.74 -9.87
C GLY A 29 -2.05 -10.89 -10.74
N GLY A 30 -3.05 -10.01 -10.55
CA GLY A 30 -4.31 -10.00 -11.27
C GLY A 30 -4.34 -8.97 -12.39
N GLU A 31 -5.27 -9.15 -13.31
CA GLU A 31 -5.55 -8.18 -14.37
C GLU A 31 -6.42 -7.04 -13.83
N PRO A 32 -6.12 -5.77 -14.17
CA PRO A 32 -6.88 -4.61 -13.73
C PRO A 32 -8.16 -4.42 -14.56
N PHE A 33 -9.23 -4.02 -13.88
CA PHE A 33 -10.53 -3.68 -14.46
C PHE A 33 -11.11 -2.43 -13.81
N LEU A 34 -11.83 -1.64 -14.60
CA LEU A 34 -12.68 -0.55 -14.13
C LEU A 34 -14.14 -0.90 -14.42
N PHE A 35 -14.99 -0.86 -13.40
CA PHE A 35 -16.39 -1.18 -13.53
C PHE A 35 -17.23 -0.31 -12.59
N GLN A 36 -18.18 0.45 -13.14
CA GLN A 36 -19.06 1.35 -12.38
C GLN A 36 -18.29 2.20 -11.35
N ASN A 37 -17.24 2.89 -11.81
CA ASN A 37 -16.37 3.75 -11.00
C ASN A 37 -15.60 3.05 -9.85
N CYS A 38 -15.62 1.72 -9.79
CA CYS A 38 -14.81 0.93 -8.89
C CYS A 38 -13.70 0.22 -9.66
N PHE A 39 -12.49 0.33 -9.10
CA PHE A 39 -11.34 -0.41 -9.59
C PHE A 39 -11.29 -1.80 -8.96
N PHE A 40 -10.90 -2.82 -9.71
CA PHE A 40 -10.62 -4.14 -9.17
C PHE A 40 -9.54 -4.88 -9.94
N CYS A 41 -8.88 -5.81 -9.28
CA CYS A 41 -7.99 -6.79 -9.90
C CYS A 41 -8.61 -8.16 -9.91
N ARG A 42 -8.49 -8.88 -11.03
CA ARG A 42 -8.99 -10.24 -11.19
C ARG A 42 -7.85 -11.19 -11.54
N LYS A 43 -7.76 -12.31 -10.82
CA LYS A 43 -6.88 -13.42 -11.16
C LYS A 43 -7.67 -14.72 -11.06
N GLU A 44 -7.85 -15.40 -12.20
CA GLU A 44 -8.62 -16.64 -12.25
C GLU A 44 -10.01 -16.50 -11.60
N GLU A 45 -10.21 -17.17 -10.47
CA GLU A 45 -11.45 -17.17 -9.69
C GLU A 45 -11.44 -16.17 -8.51
N TRP A 46 -10.40 -15.34 -8.40
CA TRP A 46 -10.25 -14.31 -7.37
C TRP A 46 -10.51 -12.91 -7.92
N ILE A 47 -11.20 -12.11 -7.13
CA ILE A 47 -11.34 -10.68 -7.36
C ILE A 47 -10.96 -9.93 -6.09
N ILE A 48 -10.13 -8.90 -6.24
CA ILE A 48 -9.88 -7.89 -5.21
C ILE A 48 -10.61 -6.63 -5.66
N LEU A 49 -11.76 -6.34 -5.04
CA LEU A 49 -12.58 -5.17 -5.34
C LEU A 49 -12.21 -4.02 -4.42
N VAL A 50 -11.84 -2.90 -5.00
CA VAL A 50 -11.58 -1.64 -4.30
C VAL A 50 -12.89 -0.85 -4.23
N GLY A 51 -13.59 -0.98 -3.11
CA GLY A 51 -14.89 -0.36 -2.84
C GLY A 51 -14.78 1.11 -2.41
N TYR A 52 -13.79 1.82 -2.94
CA TYR A 52 -13.59 3.26 -2.87
C TYR A 52 -13.82 3.83 -4.26
N PRO A 53 -15.01 4.36 -4.53
CA PRO A 53 -15.39 4.83 -5.87
C PRO A 53 -14.56 6.04 -6.28
N LEU A 54 -14.31 6.17 -7.58
CA LEU A 54 -13.54 7.27 -8.16
C LEU A 54 -14.35 8.56 -8.34
N GLU A 55 -15.66 8.51 -8.12
CA GLU A 55 -16.58 9.65 -8.18
C GLU A 55 -17.25 9.89 -6.83
N SER A 56 -17.54 11.15 -6.54
CA SER A 56 -17.98 11.60 -5.21
C SER A 56 -19.47 11.38 -4.92
N ASP A 57 -20.28 11.19 -5.94
CA ASP A 57 -21.73 10.99 -5.84
C ASP A 57 -22.16 9.53 -5.64
N PHE A 58 -21.18 8.64 -5.60
CA PHE A 58 -21.37 7.21 -5.38
C PHE A 58 -21.78 6.92 -3.94
N THR A 59 -22.88 6.21 -3.76
CA THR A 59 -23.44 5.88 -2.44
C THR A 59 -23.05 4.47 -1.99
N PHE A 60 -23.33 4.17 -0.73
CA PHE A 60 -23.17 2.82 -0.19
C PHE A 60 -24.06 1.77 -0.89
N LYS A 61 -25.28 2.17 -1.32
CA LYS A 61 -26.15 1.29 -2.11
C LYS A 61 -25.58 0.96 -3.48
N ASP A 62 -24.84 1.90 -4.08
CA ASP A 62 -24.17 1.67 -5.35
C ASP A 62 -23.03 0.64 -5.18
N LEU A 63 -22.33 0.67 -4.05
CA LEU A 63 -21.33 -0.35 -3.75
C LEU A 63 -21.93 -1.75 -3.62
N GLU A 64 -23.07 -1.90 -2.96
CA GLU A 64 -23.79 -3.19 -2.89
C GLU A 64 -24.19 -3.67 -4.29
N ALA A 65 -24.69 -2.78 -5.14
CA ALA A 65 -25.05 -3.10 -6.52
C ALA A 65 -23.82 -3.53 -7.34
N VAL A 66 -22.68 -2.83 -7.20
CA VAL A 66 -21.41 -3.20 -7.86
C VAL A 66 -20.92 -4.58 -7.40
N ILE A 67 -21.01 -4.88 -6.12
CA ILE A 67 -20.62 -6.18 -5.57
C ILE A 67 -21.49 -7.29 -6.17
N ASP A 68 -22.80 -7.10 -6.19
CA ASP A 68 -23.73 -8.10 -6.71
C ASP A 68 -23.57 -8.31 -8.22
N GLU A 69 -23.38 -7.23 -8.98
CA GLU A 69 -23.14 -7.32 -10.41
C GLU A 69 -21.78 -7.97 -10.71
N THR A 70 -20.73 -7.67 -9.91
CA THR A 70 -19.42 -8.32 -10.00
C THR A 70 -19.54 -9.81 -9.77
N LYS A 71 -20.30 -10.25 -8.77
CA LYS A 71 -20.58 -11.66 -8.51
C LYS A 71 -21.31 -12.32 -9.68
N LYS A 72 -22.32 -11.68 -10.26
CA LYS A 72 -23.10 -12.21 -11.39
C LYS A 72 -22.27 -12.33 -12.66
N ARG A 73 -21.52 -11.27 -12.99
CA ARG A 73 -20.79 -11.16 -14.25
C ARG A 73 -19.53 -12.03 -14.28
N PHE A 74 -18.76 -11.99 -13.22
CA PHE A 74 -17.43 -12.65 -13.17
C PHE A 74 -17.45 -14.00 -12.45
N ARG A 75 -18.49 -14.29 -11.67
CA ARG A 75 -18.69 -15.56 -10.92
C ARG A 75 -17.44 -16.01 -10.16
N PRO A 76 -16.78 -15.13 -9.39
CA PRO A 76 -15.57 -15.51 -8.65
C PRO A 76 -15.91 -16.55 -7.57
N LYS A 77 -14.93 -17.37 -7.21
CA LYS A 77 -15.01 -18.22 -5.99
C LYS A 77 -14.64 -17.42 -4.75
N TYR A 78 -13.71 -16.49 -4.89
CA TYR A 78 -13.17 -15.68 -3.80
C TYR A 78 -13.31 -14.20 -4.16
N LEU A 79 -13.73 -13.43 -3.19
CA LEU A 79 -13.85 -11.97 -3.31
C LEU A 79 -13.22 -11.32 -2.08
N SER A 80 -12.13 -10.59 -2.27
CA SER A 80 -11.59 -9.67 -1.27
C SER A 80 -12.15 -8.28 -1.53
N LEU A 81 -12.87 -7.73 -0.57
CA LEU A 81 -13.41 -6.37 -0.61
C LEU A 81 -12.59 -5.47 0.30
N ILE A 82 -12.11 -4.35 -0.25
CA ILE A 82 -11.47 -3.26 0.50
C ILE A 82 -12.38 -2.04 0.38
N ALA A 83 -12.95 -1.55 1.48
CA ALA A 83 -13.94 -0.47 1.46
C ALA A 83 -13.89 0.40 2.72
N PRO A 84 -14.47 1.61 2.74
CA PRO A 84 -14.56 2.41 3.95
C PRO A 84 -15.53 1.82 4.99
N GLU A 85 -16.46 1.00 4.52
CA GLU A 85 -17.46 0.31 5.34
C GLU A 85 -17.89 -0.97 4.62
N LEU A 86 -18.15 -2.04 5.36
CA LEU A 86 -18.66 -3.29 4.81
C LEU A 86 -20.19 -3.32 4.82
N PRO A 87 -20.83 -3.77 3.73
CA PRO A 87 -22.26 -4.07 3.75
C PRO A 87 -22.61 -5.02 4.89
N SER A 88 -23.68 -4.73 5.64
CA SER A 88 -24.12 -5.55 6.74
C SER A 88 -24.44 -6.99 6.30
N SER A 89 -24.96 -7.14 5.09
CA SER A 89 -25.22 -8.42 4.43
C SER A 89 -23.95 -9.27 4.21
N LEU A 90 -22.79 -8.64 4.07
CA LEU A 90 -21.50 -9.33 3.87
C LEU A 90 -20.70 -9.50 5.16
N SER A 91 -20.82 -8.58 6.10
CA SER A 91 -20.02 -8.55 7.32
C SER A 91 -20.09 -9.85 8.14
N ALA A 92 -21.25 -10.51 8.13
CA ALA A 92 -21.45 -11.80 8.80
C ALA A 92 -20.86 -13.00 8.04
N SER A 93 -20.52 -12.83 6.76
CA SER A 93 -20.03 -13.89 5.87
C SER A 93 -18.54 -13.79 5.59
N CYS A 94 -17.83 -12.82 6.18
CA CYS A 94 -16.38 -12.68 6.03
C CYS A 94 -15.66 -13.83 6.73
N GLU A 95 -14.80 -14.53 5.99
CA GLU A 95 -13.87 -15.54 6.55
C GLU A 95 -12.69 -14.85 7.26
N GLU A 96 -12.16 -13.78 6.67
CA GLU A 96 -11.19 -12.86 7.27
C GLU A 96 -11.72 -11.44 7.26
N LYS A 97 -11.48 -10.71 8.35
CA LYS A 97 -11.85 -9.30 8.48
C LYS A 97 -10.72 -8.52 9.12
N GLU A 98 -10.39 -7.37 8.53
CA GLU A 98 -9.44 -6.41 9.09
C GLU A 98 -10.06 -5.02 9.09
N SER A 99 -9.81 -4.25 10.16
CA SER A 99 -10.31 -2.89 10.34
C SER A 99 -9.15 -1.99 10.77
N ASP A 100 -8.96 -0.86 10.08
CA ASP A 100 -7.92 0.12 10.36
C ASP A 100 -8.33 1.51 9.85
N ARG A 101 -7.38 2.43 9.79
CA ARG A 101 -7.53 3.75 9.19
C ARG A 101 -6.34 4.09 8.33
N TYR A 102 -6.61 4.72 7.20
CA TYR A 102 -5.57 5.38 6.41
C TYR A 102 -5.13 6.69 7.08
N TYR A 103 -3.83 6.93 6.99
CA TYR A 103 -3.20 8.17 7.44
C TYR A 103 -2.72 8.98 6.24
N THR A 104 -2.92 10.29 6.28
CA THR A 104 -2.38 11.22 5.29
C THR A 104 -1.62 12.34 5.99
N LEU A 105 -0.69 12.93 5.27
CA LEU A 105 0.12 14.07 5.71
C LEU A 105 0.07 15.16 4.63
N ASP A 106 -0.58 16.27 4.91
CA ASP A 106 -0.62 17.41 3.98
C ASP A 106 0.76 18.02 3.82
N ILE A 107 1.10 18.43 2.61
CA ILE A 107 2.37 19.06 2.27
C ILE A 107 2.15 20.40 1.53
N PRO A 108 3.07 21.37 1.68
CA PRO A 108 4.29 21.28 2.48
C PRO A 108 4.02 21.20 3.99
N VAL A 109 4.83 20.40 4.68
CA VAL A 109 4.77 20.34 6.13
C VAL A 109 5.23 21.68 6.71
N GLY A 110 4.52 22.16 7.73
CA GLY A 110 4.94 23.35 8.47
C GLY A 110 6.30 23.19 9.16
N SER A 111 6.52 23.89 10.24
CA SER A 111 7.80 23.79 10.96
C SER A 111 8.02 22.38 11.55
N ILE A 112 9.13 21.75 11.21
CA ILE A 112 9.54 20.47 11.78
C ILE A 112 9.82 20.62 13.28
N LYS A 113 9.17 19.81 14.11
CA LYS A 113 9.39 19.81 15.57
C LYS A 113 10.88 19.67 15.91
N SER A 114 11.38 20.45 16.84
CA SER A 114 12.81 20.51 17.22
C SER A 114 13.41 19.11 17.56
N ARG A 115 12.60 18.21 18.14
CA ARG A 115 13.00 16.83 18.43
C ARG A 115 13.26 16.03 17.15
N ILE A 116 12.43 16.17 16.13
CA ILE A 116 12.60 15.49 14.84
C ILE A 116 13.83 16.07 14.13
N GLY A 117 13.98 17.41 14.11
CA GLY A 117 15.15 18.06 13.52
C GLY A 117 16.48 17.61 14.13
N ARG A 118 16.51 17.33 15.45
CA ARG A 118 17.70 16.75 16.10
C ARG A 118 17.98 15.32 15.64
N LEU A 119 16.96 14.49 15.49
CA LEU A 119 17.11 13.11 14.99
C LEU A 119 17.64 13.11 13.56
N ILE A 120 17.09 13.96 12.70
CA ILE A 120 17.53 14.10 11.29
C ILE A 120 18.99 14.55 11.22
N ARG A 121 19.40 15.57 11.99
CA ARG A 121 20.81 16.01 12.03
C ARG A 121 21.73 14.85 12.42
N LYS A 122 21.39 14.14 13.50
CA LYS A 122 22.16 12.98 13.95
C LYS A 122 22.22 11.85 12.91
N ALA A 123 21.11 11.63 12.18
CA ALA A 123 21.09 10.67 11.10
C ALA A 123 22.00 11.09 9.94
N ARG A 124 21.97 12.36 9.52
CA ARG A 124 22.83 12.91 8.46
C ARG A 124 24.33 12.83 8.76
N GLU A 125 24.71 12.80 10.03
CA GLU A 125 26.10 12.58 10.44
C GLU A 125 26.56 11.12 10.20
N ASN A 126 25.64 10.16 10.11
CA ASN A 126 25.96 8.74 10.12
C ASN A 126 25.33 7.98 8.96
N ALA A 127 24.49 8.60 8.14
CA ALA A 127 23.90 8.00 6.97
C ALA A 127 23.73 9.01 5.84
N THR A 128 23.83 8.50 4.60
CA THR A 128 23.49 9.21 3.36
C THR A 128 22.18 8.70 2.80
N VAL A 129 21.43 9.56 2.11
CA VAL A 129 20.20 9.19 1.42
C VAL A 129 20.45 9.11 -0.07
N GLU A 130 19.91 8.07 -0.70
CA GLU A 130 19.93 7.84 -2.13
C GLU A 130 18.51 7.58 -2.63
N ARG A 131 18.16 8.15 -3.79
CA ARG A 131 16.95 7.79 -4.54
C ARG A 131 17.34 6.77 -5.62
N SER A 132 16.63 5.65 -5.68
CA SER A 132 16.86 4.57 -6.64
C SER A 132 15.55 4.15 -7.29
N THR A 133 15.63 3.53 -8.45
CA THR A 133 14.51 2.85 -9.13
C THR A 133 14.65 1.34 -9.09
N GLU A 134 15.56 0.82 -8.28
CA GLU A 134 15.88 -0.60 -8.20
C GLU A 134 15.99 -1.07 -6.75
N MET A 135 15.67 -2.34 -6.52
CA MET A 135 15.88 -3.05 -5.26
C MET A 135 16.80 -4.25 -5.50
N GLY A 136 17.96 -4.26 -4.82
CA GLY A 136 18.96 -5.34 -4.91
C GLY A 136 19.04 -6.22 -3.66
N GLU A 137 20.12 -6.98 -3.52
CA GLU A 137 20.33 -7.95 -2.42
C GLU A 137 20.30 -7.31 -1.02
N ALA A 138 20.78 -6.07 -0.87
CA ALA A 138 20.71 -5.36 0.41
C ALA A 138 19.26 -5.16 0.88
N HIS A 139 18.36 -4.82 -0.04
CA HIS A 139 16.93 -4.67 0.25
C HIS A 139 16.27 -6.01 0.60
N LYS A 140 16.65 -7.08 -0.10
CA LYS A 140 16.17 -8.43 0.17
C LYS A 140 16.57 -8.87 1.58
N GLY A 141 17.86 -8.72 1.94
CA GLY A 141 18.35 -9.05 3.27
C GLY A 141 17.67 -8.26 4.39
N LEU A 142 17.40 -6.96 4.17
CA LEU A 142 16.69 -6.13 5.15
C LEU A 142 15.20 -6.49 5.24
N THR A 143 14.60 -6.89 4.12
CA THR A 143 13.21 -7.41 4.09
C THR A 143 13.11 -8.73 4.86
N GLU A 144 14.05 -9.65 4.67
CA GLU A 144 14.10 -10.91 5.40
C GLU A 144 14.27 -10.67 6.91
N GLU A 145 15.21 -9.78 7.31
CA GLU A 145 15.36 -9.35 8.72
C GLU A 145 14.06 -8.82 9.31
N PHE A 146 13.30 -8.02 8.53
CA PHE A 146 12.00 -7.51 8.97
C PHE A 146 10.98 -8.65 9.12
N ILE A 147 10.87 -9.53 8.14
CA ILE A 147 9.91 -10.64 8.14
C ILE A 147 10.16 -11.59 9.30
N GLU A 148 11.40 -11.96 9.55
CA GLU A 148 11.78 -12.81 10.68
C GLU A 148 11.42 -12.17 12.02
N ARG A 149 11.75 -10.90 12.19
CA ARG A 149 11.52 -10.16 13.44
C ARG A 149 10.05 -9.88 13.72
N ALA A 150 9.31 -9.43 12.70
CA ALA A 150 7.93 -8.94 12.87
C ALA A 150 6.89 -10.04 12.70
N ASN A 151 7.26 -11.16 12.07
CA ASN A 151 6.38 -12.27 11.70
C ASN A 151 5.01 -11.78 11.18
N PRO A 152 4.99 -10.93 10.14
CA PRO A 152 3.75 -10.34 9.66
C PRO A 152 2.82 -11.38 9.03
N PRO A 153 1.50 -11.13 8.97
CA PRO A 153 0.56 -11.97 8.25
C PRO A 153 1.00 -12.23 6.81
N LEU A 154 0.59 -13.37 6.24
CA LEU A 154 1.00 -13.82 4.90
C LEU A 154 0.79 -12.75 3.82
N ARG A 155 -0.34 -12.03 3.87
CA ARG A 155 -0.66 -10.94 2.94
C ARG A 155 0.39 -9.82 2.99
N VAL A 156 0.79 -9.39 4.19
CA VAL A 156 1.83 -8.36 4.37
C VAL A 156 3.19 -8.89 3.95
N ARG A 157 3.54 -10.13 4.31
CA ARG A 157 4.78 -10.78 3.85
C ARG A 157 4.86 -10.80 2.32
N ASN A 158 3.80 -11.20 1.64
CA ASN A 158 3.73 -11.23 0.19
C ASN A 158 3.88 -9.83 -0.43
N LEU A 159 3.32 -8.80 0.18
CA LEU A 159 3.53 -7.41 -0.25
C LEU A 159 5.03 -7.08 -0.27
N PHE A 160 5.75 -7.32 0.83
CA PHE A 160 7.19 -7.03 0.92
C PHE A 160 8.00 -7.83 -0.10
N LEU A 161 7.72 -9.14 -0.27
CA LEU A 161 8.45 -10.01 -1.20
C LEU A 161 8.22 -9.66 -2.68
N LYS A 162 7.11 -9.01 -3.02
CA LYS A 162 6.81 -8.56 -4.39
C LYS A 162 7.33 -7.18 -4.74
N MET A 163 7.85 -6.44 -3.77
CA MET A 163 8.32 -5.07 -4.01
C MET A 163 9.46 -4.97 -5.02
N PRO A 164 10.47 -5.88 -5.06
CA PRO A 164 11.51 -5.80 -6.09
C PRO A 164 10.94 -5.93 -7.51
N ASP A 165 9.98 -6.84 -7.72
CA ASP A 165 9.30 -6.98 -9.01
C ASP A 165 8.44 -5.74 -9.34
N TYR A 166 7.72 -5.20 -8.36
CA TYR A 166 6.94 -3.99 -8.54
C TYR A 166 7.83 -2.79 -8.91
N VAL A 167 8.87 -2.54 -8.14
CA VAL A 167 9.80 -1.42 -8.37
C VAL A 167 10.47 -1.51 -9.73
N GLY A 168 10.94 -2.71 -10.12
CA GLY A 168 11.62 -2.92 -11.41
C GLY A 168 10.72 -2.74 -12.65
N HIS A 169 9.39 -2.63 -12.48
CA HIS A 169 8.44 -2.46 -13.59
C HIS A 169 7.56 -1.21 -13.46
N SER A 170 7.73 -0.41 -12.42
CA SER A 170 6.93 0.79 -12.17
C SER A 170 7.73 2.05 -12.49
N GLU A 171 7.24 2.83 -13.45
CA GLU A 171 7.81 4.16 -13.74
C GLU A 171 7.54 5.20 -12.64
N GLY A 172 6.51 4.95 -11.81
CA GLY A 172 6.11 5.85 -10.73
C GLY A 172 6.76 5.54 -9.38
N SER A 173 7.44 4.41 -9.22
CA SER A 173 8.02 4.02 -7.94
C SER A 173 9.44 4.54 -7.74
N VAL A 174 9.75 4.95 -6.51
CA VAL A 174 11.08 5.38 -6.09
C VAL A 174 11.42 4.67 -4.78
N VAL A 175 12.65 4.17 -4.67
CA VAL A 175 13.19 3.61 -3.44
C VAL A 175 14.09 4.66 -2.78
N LEU A 176 13.75 5.04 -1.57
CA LEU A 176 14.57 5.92 -0.76
C LEU A 176 15.44 5.05 0.15
N ASN A 177 16.74 5.12 0.00
CA ASN A 177 17.72 4.32 0.73
C ASN A 177 18.47 5.18 1.74
N ALA A 178 18.67 4.66 2.95
CA ALA A 178 19.60 5.24 3.91
C ALA A 178 20.77 4.27 4.10
N TRP A 179 21.98 4.70 3.71
CA TRP A 179 23.22 3.95 3.80
C TRP A 179 24.07 4.48 4.94
N ASP A 180 24.63 3.62 5.78
CA ASP A 180 25.61 4.04 6.80
C ASP A 180 27.01 4.30 6.17
N LYS A 181 27.98 4.66 7.01
CA LYS A 181 29.34 4.97 6.56
C LYS A 181 30.10 3.76 6.01
N GLU A 182 29.70 2.57 6.39
CA GLU A 182 30.23 1.30 5.93
C GLU A 182 29.46 0.75 4.71
N MET A 183 28.55 1.56 4.12
CA MET A 183 27.71 1.19 2.98
C MET A 183 26.74 0.03 3.28
N ASN A 184 26.31 -0.13 4.53
CA ASN A 184 25.21 -1.02 4.85
C ASN A 184 23.89 -0.29 4.71
N LEU A 185 22.87 -0.96 4.16
CA LEU A 185 21.51 -0.42 4.08
C LEU A 185 20.87 -0.44 5.48
N THR A 186 20.67 0.75 6.07
CA THR A 186 20.12 0.89 7.42
C THR A 186 18.61 1.00 7.44
N ALA A 187 18.04 1.58 6.38
CA ALA A 187 16.59 1.70 6.17
C ALA A 187 16.30 1.93 4.69
N PHE A 188 15.11 1.54 4.25
CA PHE A 188 14.59 1.95 2.95
C PHE A 188 13.07 2.19 3.00
N TYR A 189 12.59 3.03 2.10
CA TYR A 189 11.17 3.24 1.81
C TYR A 189 10.91 3.00 0.33
N VAL A 190 9.80 2.34 0.00
CA VAL A 190 9.24 2.33 -1.36
C VAL A 190 8.12 3.35 -1.39
N VAL A 191 8.24 4.31 -2.27
CA VAL A 191 7.28 5.40 -2.47
C VAL A 191 6.78 5.33 -3.90
N ASP A 192 5.48 5.50 -4.11
CA ASP A 192 4.90 5.61 -5.44
C ASP A 192 4.38 7.03 -5.71
N LEU A 193 4.62 7.51 -6.91
CA LEU A 193 4.32 8.87 -7.38
C LEU A 193 3.29 8.89 -8.53
N ALA A 194 2.73 7.72 -8.92
CA ALA A 194 1.84 7.62 -10.08
C ALA A 194 0.50 8.35 -9.89
N ALA A 195 -0.05 8.35 -8.67
CA ALA A 195 -1.29 9.07 -8.39
C ALA A 195 -1.09 10.58 -8.53
N LYS A 196 -2.08 11.28 -9.13
CA LYS A 196 -1.98 12.72 -9.42
C LYS A 196 -1.74 13.56 -8.17
N ASP A 197 -2.55 13.39 -7.14
CA ASP A 197 -2.62 14.30 -6.01
C ASP A 197 -1.74 13.89 -4.81
N PHE A 198 -1.28 12.65 -4.74
CA PHE A 198 -0.49 12.17 -3.61
C PHE A 198 0.69 11.29 -4.02
N SER A 199 1.67 11.22 -3.13
CA SER A 199 2.66 10.16 -3.11
C SER A 199 2.25 9.10 -2.09
N ALA A 200 2.40 7.82 -2.42
CA ALA A 200 2.08 6.74 -1.51
C ALA A 200 3.34 6.17 -0.85
N TYR A 201 3.40 6.18 0.47
CA TYR A 201 4.32 5.35 1.24
C TYR A 201 3.81 3.90 1.18
N VAL A 202 4.45 3.06 0.37
CA VAL A 202 4.01 1.68 0.13
C VAL A 202 4.51 0.74 1.21
N ILE A 203 5.82 0.69 1.42
CA ILE A 203 6.47 -0.07 2.49
C ILE A 203 7.70 0.65 3.01
N GLY A 204 8.15 0.26 4.20
CA GLY A 204 9.45 0.67 4.73
C GLY A 204 10.02 -0.32 5.71
N CYS A 205 11.32 -0.50 5.65
CA CYS A 205 12.09 -1.32 6.57
C CYS A 205 13.19 -0.51 7.23
N HIS A 206 13.60 -0.93 8.43
CA HIS A 206 14.81 -0.46 9.08
C HIS A 206 15.56 -1.64 9.72
N SER A 207 16.87 -1.62 9.62
CA SER A 207 17.73 -2.63 10.22
C SER A 207 17.81 -2.45 11.75
N LYS A 208 17.91 -3.55 12.45
CA LYS A 208 18.33 -3.60 13.85
C LYS A 208 19.82 -3.88 13.97
N ARG A 209 20.37 -4.61 12.99
CA ARG A 209 21.81 -4.95 12.96
C ARG A 209 22.64 -3.71 12.64
N ASN A 210 22.29 -2.98 11.59
CA ASN A 210 22.96 -1.76 11.12
C ASN A 210 22.12 -0.52 11.48
N HIS A 211 21.78 -0.37 12.76
CA HIS A 211 20.85 0.67 13.20
C HIS A 211 21.50 2.05 13.24
N VAL A 212 20.99 2.97 12.41
CA VAL A 212 21.29 4.40 12.52
C VAL A 212 20.09 5.13 13.11
N GLN A 213 20.31 5.78 14.26
CA GLN A 213 19.24 6.51 14.94
C GLN A 213 18.74 7.68 14.10
N GLY A 214 17.44 7.67 13.79
CA GLY A 214 16.79 8.72 13.00
C GLY A 214 16.82 8.45 11.48
N ALA A 215 17.35 7.32 10.99
CA ALA A 215 17.33 6.97 9.57
C ALA A 215 15.91 6.98 8.98
N SER A 216 14.93 6.40 9.67
CA SER A 216 13.53 6.46 9.23
C SER A 216 12.96 7.87 9.21
N ASP A 217 13.40 8.77 10.13
CA ASP A 217 13.01 10.17 10.11
C ASP A 217 13.65 10.93 8.93
N LEU A 218 14.90 10.60 8.62
CA LEU A 218 15.62 11.16 7.48
C LEU A 218 14.94 10.75 6.16
N LEU A 219 14.56 9.48 5.99
CA LEU A 219 13.82 9.01 4.82
C LEU A 219 12.41 9.61 4.74
N CYS A 220 11.75 9.84 5.89
CA CYS A 220 10.44 10.50 5.91
C CYS A 220 10.54 11.96 5.43
N LEU A 221 11.57 12.68 5.84
CA LEU A 221 11.84 14.02 5.32
C LEU A 221 12.09 14.00 3.81
N GLU A 222 12.96 13.11 3.33
CA GLU A 222 13.25 12.95 1.91
C GLU A 222 11.99 12.65 1.08
N MET A 223 11.13 11.75 1.58
CA MET A 223 9.83 11.45 0.96
C MET A 223 8.95 12.69 0.85
N ILE A 224 8.89 13.52 1.90
CA ILE A 224 8.10 14.74 1.91
C ILE A 224 8.67 15.75 0.90
N GLU A 225 9.98 15.98 0.92
CA GLU A 225 10.68 16.90 0.00
C GLU A 225 10.48 16.46 -1.45
N MET A 226 10.68 15.18 -1.75
CA MET A 226 10.42 14.58 -3.06
C MET A 226 8.95 14.76 -3.49
N SER A 227 8.00 14.55 -2.58
CA SER A 227 6.58 14.72 -2.89
C SER A 227 6.23 16.17 -3.27
N VAL A 228 6.86 17.15 -2.62
CA VAL A 228 6.73 18.57 -2.99
C VAL A 228 7.34 18.84 -4.37
N GLU A 229 8.53 18.30 -4.66
CA GLU A 229 9.19 18.39 -5.98
C GLU A 229 8.29 17.89 -7.11
N TYR A 230 7.55 16.81 -6.87
CA TYR A 230 6.61 16.21 -7.83
C TYR A 230 5.21 16.83 -7.80
N GLY A 231 5.03 17.97 -7.10
CA GLY A 231 3.78 18.73 -7.08
C GLY A 231 2.61 18.02 -6.41
N LYS A 232 2.89 17.07 -5.50
CA LYS A 232 1.84 16.36 -4.75
C LYS A 232 1.22 17.27 -3.70
N LYS A 233 -0.06 17.06 -3.38
CA LYS A 233 -0.81 17.81 -2.36
C LYS A 233 -0.60 17.21 -0.96
N TYR A 234 -0.43 15.89 -0.87
CA TYR A 234 -0.23 15.17 0.38
C TYR A 234 0.56 13.88 0.18
N VAL A 235 1.09 13.35 1.28
CA VAL A 235 1.65 12.00 1.34
C VAL A 235 0.61 11.07 1.94
N HIS A 236 0.26 10.01 1.22
CA HIS A 236 -0.56 8.93 1.76
C HIS A 236 0.35 7.95 2.53
N LEU A 237 0.24 7.96 3.85
CA LEU A 237 1.13 7.21 4.75
C LEU A 237 0.69 5.74 4.95
N GLY A 238 -0.35 5.27 4.24
CA GLY A 238 -0.89 3.92 4.42
C GLY A 238 -1.65 3.72 5.72
N LEU A 239 -1.83 2.45 6.12
CA LEU A 239 -2.61 2.03 7.29
C LEU A 239 -1.90 2.27 8.63
N GLY A 240 -2.67 2.41 9.70
CA GLY A 240 -2.17 2.57 11.06
C GLY A 240 -1.36 1.40 11.59
N VAL A 241 -1.75 0.18 11.22
CA VAL A 241 -1.12 -1.11 11.49
C VAL A 241 -0.97 -1.40 12.99
N ASN A 242 -0.15 -0.64 13.71
CA ASN A 242 0.07 -0.78 15.15
C ASN A 242 0.40 0.57 15.81
N GLU A 243 0.44 0.59 17.13
CA GLU A 243 0.64 1.83 17.89
C GLU A 243 1.98 2.52 17.56
N GLY A 244 3.05 1.77 17.35
CA GLY A 244 4.37 2.33 17.01
C GLY A 244 4.35 3.06 15.67
N ILE A 245 3.72 2.46 14.66
CA ILE A 245 3.56 3.06 13.32
C ILE A 245 2.64 4.27 13.39
N ARG A 246 1.50 4.20 14.12
CA ARG A 246 0.61 5.36 14.33
C ARG A 246 1.35 6.52 14.96
N ARG A 247 2.06 6.30 16.06
CA ARG A 247 2.89 7.33 16.72
C ARG A 247 3.94 7.94 15.80
N PHE A 248 4.56 7.12 14.93
CA PHE A 248 5.52 7.62 13.94
C PHE A 248 4.84 8.57 12.95
N LYS A 249 3.68 8.21 12.40
CA LYS A 249 2.93 9.05 11.46
C LYS A 249 2.44 10.34 12.10
N GLU A 250 1.83 10.26 13.28
CA GLU A 250 1.33 11.40 14.05
C GLU A 250 2.45 12.36 14.51
N LYS A 251 3.62 11.81 14.82
CA LYS A 251 4.81 12.62 15.14
C LYS A 251 5.14 13.60 14.00
N TRP A 252 4.99 13.19 12.77
CA TRP A 252 5.20 13.97 11.56
C TRP A 252 4.02 14.88 11.19
N GLY A 253 2.90 14.77 11.87
CA GLY A 253 1.67 15.50 11.60
C GLY A 253 0.66 14.73 10.74
N GLY A 254 0.92 13.45 10.49
CA GLY A 254 -0.04 12.58 9.82
C GLY A 254 -1.31 12.40 10.64
N VAL A 255 -2.44 12.45 9.98
CA VAL A 255 -3.77 12.31 10.60
C VAL A 255 -4.55 11.14 10.00
N PRO A 256 -5.39 10.45 10.79
CA PRO A 256 -6.27 9.44 10.25
C PRO A 256 -7.40 10.11 9.44
N THR A 257 -7.54 9.74 8.18
CA THR A 257 -8.48 10.42 7.24
C THR A 257 -9.63 9.54 6.81
N ARG A 258 -9.37 8.26 6.50
CA ARG A 258 -10.40 7.35 6.00
C ARG A 258 -10.40 6.05 6.78
N ARG A 259 -11.57 5.45 6.93
CA ARG A 259 -11.71 4.08 7.43
C ARG A 259 -11.18 3.10 6.39
N TYR A 260 -10.69 1.98 6.87
CA TYR A 260 -10.31 0.82 6.07
C TYR A 260 -10.97 -0.41 6.66
N GLU A 261 -11.78 -1.06 5.87
CA GLU A 261 -12.36 -2.36 6.17
C GLU A 261 -11.98 -3.33 5.05
N MET A 262 -11.44 -4.48 5.40
CA MET A 262 -11.18 -5.56 4.47
C MET A 262 -11.96 -6.78 4.87
N CYS A 263 -12.53 -7.46 3.87
CA CYS A 263 -13.33 -8.67 4.04
C CYS A 263 -12.97 -9.67 2.96
N GLU A 264 -12.64 -10.88 3.33
CA GLU A 264 -12.50 -12.00 2.40
C GLU A 264 -13.74 -12.89 2.43
N LEU A 265 -14.30 -13.16 1.26
CA LEU A 265 -15.52 -13.94 1.06
C LEU A 265 -15.22 -15.17 0.22
N VAL A 266 -15.68 -16.33 0.68
CA VAL A 266 -15.75 -17.54 -0.10
C VAL A 266 -17.17 -17.69 -0.65
N LEU A 267 -17.34 -17.37 -1.93
CA LEU A 267 -18.66 -17.32 -2.60
C LEU A 267 -19.13 -18.70 -3.10
N LYS A 268 -18.18 -19.59 -3.42
CA LYS A 268 -18.46 -20.99 -3.74
C LYS A 268 -17.55 -21.85 -2.89
N ARG A 269 -18.14 -22.60 -1.97
CA ARG A 269 -17.38 -23.66 -1.28
C ARG A 269 -16.98 -24.71 -2.33
N PRO A 270 -15.71 -25.17 -2.32
CA PRO A 270 -15.30 -26.25 -3.21
C PRO A 270 -16.25 -27.44 -2.97
N SER A 271 -16.78 -28.00 -4.06
CA SER A 271 -17.52 -29.26 -3.93
C SER A 271 -16.53 -30.34 -3.49
N ILE A 272 -17.00 -31.39 -2.81
CA ILE A 272 -16.16 -32.53 -2.40
C ILE A 272 -15.36 -33.09 -3.58
N LEU A 273 -15.89 -32.98 -4.81
CA LEU A 273 -15.23 -33.41 -6.06
C LEU A 273 -14.03 -32.48 -6.46
N ASP A 274 -14.03 -31.22 -6.07
CA ASP A 274 -12.91 -30.31 -6.36
C ASP A 274 -11.73 -30.55 -5.41
N ALA A 275 -11.97 -31.03 -4.19
CA ALA A 275 -10.92 -31.39 -3.23
C ALA A 275 -10.03 -32.53 -3.74
N PHE A 276 -10.54 -33.42 -4.56
CA PHE A 276 -9.77 -34.52 -5.15
C PHE A 276 -8.92 -34.15 -6.37
N LYS A 277 -9.11 -32.94 -6.95
CA LYS A 277 -8.29 -32.47 -8.10
C LYS A 277 -6.95 -31.88 -7.67
N PHE A 278 -6.80 -31.45 -6.43
CA PHE A 278 -5.57 -30.87 -5.88
C PHE A 278 -4.65 -31.90 -5.17
N ALA A 279 -5.04 -33.19 -5.16
CA ALA A 279 -4.26 -34.27 -4.57
C ALA A 279 -3.50 -35.14 -5.63
N ARG A 280 -3.24 -34.57 -6.81
CA ARG A 280 -2.39 -35.22 -7.85
C ARG A 280 -1.24 -34.34 -8.26
#